data_b3544240322d64d3536670ed739dc6f7
#
_entry.id   b3544240322d64d3536670ed739dc6f7
#
_cell.length_a   1.000
_cell.length_b   1.000
_cell.length_c   1.000
_cell.angle_alpha   90.00
_cell.angle_beta   90.00
_cell.angle_gamma   90.00
#
_symmetry.space_group_name_H-M   'P 1'
#
loop_
_entity.id
_entity.type
_entity.pdbx_description
1 polymer ?
#
loop_
_entity_poly.entity_id
_entity_poly.type
_entity_poly.pdbx_seq_one_letter_code
_entity_poly.pdbx_strand_id
1 'polypeptide(L)'
;MNKAKISPSMMCADIGALSETLRIFEKNHIEYLHIDIMDGSFVPNITMGTDYCRQLRRLTDIPLDIHLMVENPQEKLGWFDIGPGDIVSVHYEAACHLQRTLACLKEQGVTVFAALNPATSVELLRYVLDDLDGVLLMTVNPGFAGQKAIPATIEKIRDTRLMLEKTGHPDMWIEVDGNVSLENAVKMRRAGADIFVGGTAGLFRDGQVTDQSVRELREAIQRGE
;
A
#
# COMPACT_ATOMS: atom_id res chain seq x y z
N MET A 1 8.44 0.75 -16.86
CA MET A 1 8.05 0.92 -15.44
C MET A 1 7.29 2.23 -15.30
N ASN A 2 6.25 2.24 -14.47
CA ASN A 2 5.47 3.43 -14.16
C ASN A 2 6.31 4.47 -13.39
N LYS A 3 5.89 5.75 -13.40
CA LYS A 3 6.48 6.76 -12.53
C LYS A 3 6.24 6.36 -11.07
N ALA A 4 7.32 6.34 -10.28
CA ALA A 4 7.24 5.94 -8.89
C ALA A 4 6.39 6.90 -8.04
N LYS A 5 5.65 6.34 -7.07
CA LYS A 5 4.75 7.05 -6.15
C LYS A 5 5.09 6.72 -4.70
N ILE A 6 4.76 7.63 -3.79
CA ILE A 6 4.92 7.44 -2.34
C ILE A 6 3.53 7.46 -1.70
N SER A 7 3.27 6.49 -0.83
CA SER A 7 2.06 6.36 -0.01
C SER A 7 2.47 6.27 1.47
N PRO A 8 2.52 7.38 2.23
CA PRO A 8 2.89 7.35 3.65
C PRO A 8 1.90 6.55 4.49
N SER A 9 2.41 5.61 5.30
CA SER A 9 1.58 4.87 6.26
C SER A 9 1.15 5.76 7.41
N MET A 10 -0.13 6.10 7.43
CA MET A 10 -0.72 6.98 8.44
C MET A 10 -0.72 6.37 9.85
N MET A 11 -0.53 5.06 9.96
CA MET A 11 -0.30 4.39 11.24
C MET A 11 0.99 4.86 11.94
N CYS A 12 1.95 5.40 11.18
CA CYS A 12 3.23 5.90 11.69
C CYS A 12 3.20 7.40 12.04
N ALA A 13 2.13 8.12 11.70
CA ALA A 13 2.01 9.54 11.95
C ALA A 13 1.63 9.84 13.41
N ASP A 14 2.23 10.89 13.98
CA ASP A 14 1.77 11.44 15.25
C ASP A 14 0.40 12.11 15.04
N ILE A 15 -0.63 11.58 15.72
CA ILE A 15 -1.99 12.09 15.62
C ILE A 15 -2.10 13.55 16.14
N GLY A 16 -1.25 13.94 17.07
CA GLY A 16 -1.19 15.30 17.59
C GLY A 16 -0.63 16.32 16.59
N ALA A 17 0.13 15.85 15.58
CA ALA A 17 0.74 16.66 14.53
C ALA A 17 0.12 16.42 13.14
N LEU A 18 -1.05 15.77 13.06
CA LEU A 18 -1.64 15.30 11.82
C LEU A 18 -1.81 16.41 10.77
N SER A 19 -2.34 17.57 11.16
CA SER A 19 -2.55 18.70 10.24
C SER A 19 -1.24 19.24 9.66
N GLU A 20 -0.16 19.24 10.44
CA GLU A 20 1.17 19.66 9.95
C GLU A 20 1.75 18.61 9.00
N THR A 21 1.61 17.34 9.34
CA THR A 21 2.01 16.22 8.51
C THR A 21 1.34 16.28 7.14
N LEU A 22 0.02 16.49 7.08
CA LEU A 22 -0.72 16.62 5.83
C LEU A 22 -0.25 17.80 4.97
N ARG A 23 0.03 18.97 5.58
CA ARG A 23 0.59 20.12 4.85
C ARG A 23 1.95 19.81 4.22
N ILE A 24 2.81 19.06 4.91
CA ILE A 24 4.09 18.60 4.36
C ILE A 24 3.85 17.68 3.16
N PHE A 25 2.89 16.77 3.25
CA PHE A 25 2.55 15.86 2.16
C PHE A 25 2.01 16.60 0.93
N GLU A 26 1.07 17.53 1.12
CA GLU A 26 0.53 18.37 0.04
C GLU A 26 1.63 19.20 -0.65
N LYS A 27 2.47 19.87 0.15
CA LYS A 27 3.61 20.66 -0.35
C LYS A 27 4.60 19.83 -1.18
N ASN A 28 4.81 18.57 -0.82
CA ASN A 28 5.73 17.66 -1.49
C ASN A 28 5.05 16.78 -2.54
N HIS A 29 3.78 17.05 -2.87
CA HIS A 29 3.01 16.33 -3.88
C HIS A 29 3.03 14.81 -3.64
N ILE A 30 2.74 14.40 -2.40
CA ILE A 30 2.53 12.99 -2.06
C ILE A 30 1.31 12.49 -2.80
N GLU A 31 1.42 11.29 -3.37
CA GLU A 31 0.44 10.78 -4.30
C GLU A 31 -0.76 10.09 -3.63
N TYR A 32 -0.56 9.46 -2.46
CA TYR A 32 -1.59 8.74 -1.69
C TYR A 32 -1.33 8.85 -0.19
N LEU A 33 -2.33 8.48 0.63
CA LEU A 33 -2.19 8.25 2.07
C LEU A 33 -2.54 6.79 2.37
N HIS A 34 -1.58 5.99 2.82
CA HIS A 34 -1.76 4.57 3.14
C HIS A 34 -2.42 4.39 4.50
N ILE A 35 -3.56 3.72 4.52
CA ILE A 35 -4.39 3.53 5.71
C ILE A 35 -4.47 2.04 6.03
N ASP A 36 -3.73 1.63 7.04
CA ASP A 36 -3.67 0.25 7.52
C ASP A 36 -4.89 -0.07 8.41
N ILE A 37 -5.92 -0.70 7.85
CA ILE A 37 -7.12 -1.10 8.58
C ILE A 37 -6.96 -2.53 9.09
N MET A 38 -6.99 -2.70 10.41
CA MET A 38 -6.80 -4.00 11.07
C MET A 38 -7.96 -4.27 12.03
N ASP A 39 -8.48 -5.50 12.03
CA ASP A 39 -9.67 -5.90 12.80
C ASP A 39 -9.37 -6.79 14.02
N GLY A 40 -8.10 -7.10 14.28
CA GLY A 40 -7.69 -7.98 15.38
C GLY A 40 -7.91 -9.48 15.10
N SER A 41 -8.43 -9.84 13.93
CA SER A 41 -8.70 -11.23 13.53
C SER A 41 -7.71 -11.69 12.46
N PHE A 42 -7.63 -10.98 11.34
CA PHE A 42 -6.66 -11.29 10.28
C PHE A 42 -5.21 -11.05 10.73
N VAL A 43 -4.99 -9.99 11.52
CA VAL A 43 -3.72 -9.69 12.19
C VAL A 43 -3.95 -9.40 13.67
N PRO A 44 -2.98 -9.69 14.58
CA PRO A 44 -3.16 -9.54 16.02
C PRO A 44 -3.00 -8.07 16.47
N ASN A 45 -3.66 -7.14 15.79
CA ASN A 45 -3.65 -5.71 16.08
C ASN A 45 -4.97 -5.08 15.62
N ILE A 46 -5.36 -3.96 16.22
CA ILE A 46 -6.51 -3.14 15.82
C ILE A 46 -6.00 -1.75 15.53
N THR A 47 -6.23 -1.27 14.31
CA THR A 47 -5.80 0.07 13.90
C THR A 47 -6.90 0.74 13.10
N MET A 48 -6.93 2.09 13.17
CA MET A 48 -7.71 2.95 12.31
C MET A 48 -9.12 2.40 12.02
N GLY A 49 -9.93 3.12 11.33
CA GLY A 49 -11.27 2.66 10.99
C GLY A 49 -11.96 3.68 10.10
N THR A 50 -13.25 3.44 9.85
CA THR A 50 -14.07 4.23 8.93
C THR A 50 -14.11 5.71 9.29
N ASP A 51 -14.17 6.03 10.59
CA ASP A 51 -14.18 7.43 11.06
C ASP A 51 -12.85 8.13 10.80
N TYR A 52 -11.72 7.42 10.90
CA TYR A 52 -10.41 7.98 10.58
C TYR A 52 -10.33 8.34 9.09
N CYS A 53 -10.78 7.47 8.19
CA CYS A 53 -10.84 7.75 6.75
C CYS A 53 -11.72 8.96 6.45
N ARG A 54 -12.93 9.03 7.04
CA ARG A 54 -13.83 10.18 6.88
C ARG A 54 -13.25 11.50 7.39
N GLN A 55 -12.48 11.47 8.47
CA GLN A 55 -11.82 12.66 8.99
C GLN A 55 -10.67 13.11 8.10
N LEU A 56 -9.85 12.18 7.59
CA LEU A 56 -8.78 12.52 6.64
C LEU A 56 -9.33 13.22 5.39
N ARG A 57 -10.42 12.73 4.81
CA ARG A 57 -11.07 13.36 3.65
C ARG A 57 -11.56 14.80 3.88
N ARG A 58 -11.75 15.20 5.14
CA ARG A 58 -12.10 16.59 5.49
C ARG A 58 -10.87 17.48 5.65
N LEU A 59 -9.70 16.88 5.80
CA LEU A 59 -8.45 17.58 6.10
C LEU A 59 -7.57 17.74 4.86
N THR A 60 -7.72 16.89 3.84
CA THR A 60 -6.90 16.89 2.63
C THR A 60 -7.61 16.27 1.45
N ASP A 61 -7.22 16.68 0.23
CA ASP A 61 -7.68 16.10 -1.04
C ASP A 61 -6.76 14.98 -1.55
N ILE A 62 -5.70 14.61 -0.79
CA ILE A 62 -4.83 13.49 -1.17
C ILE A 62 -5.66 12.20 -1.14
N PRO A 63 -5.69 11.43 -2.25
CA PRO A 63 -6.43 10.17 -2.32
C PRO A 63 -5.98 9.17 -1.25
N LEU A 64 -6.91 8.35 -0.77
CA LEU A 64 -6.62 7.31 0.20
C LEU A 64 -6.21 6.02 -0.51
N ASP A 65 -5.25 5.34 0.07
CA ASP A 65 -4.79 4.00 -0.27
C ASP A 65 -5.13 3.09 0.91
N ILE A 66 -6.30 2.45 0.84
CA ILE A 66 -6.91 1.72 1.95
C ILE A 66 -6.48 0.26 1.87
N HIS A 67 -5.66 -0.16 2.83
CA HIS A 67 -5.16 -1.52 2.96
C HIS A 67 -5.97 -2.28 4.01
N LEU A 68 -6.81 -3.23 3.55
CA LEU A 68 -7.72 -3.99 4.40
C LEU A 68 -7.07 -5.28 4.90
N MET A 69 -6.48 -5.23 6.07
CA MET A 69 -5.99 -6.39 6.84
C MET A 69 -7.10 -6.90 7.76
N VAL A 70 -8.19 -7.37 7.17
CA VAL A 70 -9.41 -7.77 7.86
C VAL A 70 -9.94 -9.08 7.34
N GLU A 71 -10.54 -9.91 8.18
CA GLU A 71 -11.25 -11.11 7.72
C GLU A 71 -12.52 -10.75 6.96
N ASN A 72 -12.88 -11.56 5.97
CA ASN A 72 -14.08 -11.39 5.15
C ASN A 72 -14.25 -9.95 4.63
N PRO A 73 -13.26 -9.41 3.88
CA PRO A 73 -13.28 -8.00 3.45
C PRO A 73 -14.54 -7.64 2.66
N GLN A 74 -15.12 -8.57 1.89
CA GLN A 74 -16.35 -8.35 1.10
C GLN A 74 -17.55 -7.89 1.94
N GLU A 75 -17.63 -8.26 3.22
CA GLU A 75 -18.71 -7.84 4.12
C GLU A 75 -18.49 -6.43 4.67
N LYS A 76 -17.28 -5.91 4.57
CA LYS A 76 -16.84 -4.65 5.19
C LYS A 76 -16.65 -3.51 4.18
N LEU A 77 -16.59 -3.80 2.87
CA LEU A 77 -16.37 -2.78 1.84
C LEU A 77 -17.35 -1.61 1.94
N GLY A 78 -18.64 -1.90 2.15
CA GLY A 78 -19.68 -0.88 2.28
C GLY A 78 -19.60 -0.02 3.54
N TRP A 79 -18.66 -0.29 4.45
CA TRP A 79 -18.46 0.54 5.65
C TRP A 79 -17.61 1.77 5.37
N PHE A 80 -16.80 1.73 4.31
CA PHE A 80 -15.86 2.79 3.95
C PHE A 80 -16.46 3.70 2.88
N ASP A 81 -16.22 4.98 3.00
CA ASP A 81 -16.53 5.99 1.99
C ASP A 81 -15.38 5.99 0.97
N ILE A 82 -15.43 5.04 0.04
CA ILE A 82 -14.43 4.84 -1.02
C ILE A 82 -14.99 5.28 -2.37
N GLY A 83 -14.13 5.76 -3.26
CA GLY A 83 -14.56 6.24 -4.57
C GLY A 83 -13.40 6.49 -5.53
N PRO A 84 -13.72 7.09 -6.69
CA PRO A 84 -12.72 7.34 -7.73
C PRO A 84 -11.50 8.12 -7.22
N GLY A 85 -10.32 7.61 -7.54
CA GLY A 85 -9.04 8.17 -7.09
C GLY A 85 -8.40 7.39 -5.94
N ASP A 86 -9.19 6.68 -5.13
CA ASP A 86 -8.67 5.84 -4.06
C ASP A 86 -8.11 4.52 -4.59
N ILE A 87 -7.15 3.97 -3.84
CA ILE A 87 -6.72 2.58 -3.95
C ILE A 87 -7.40 1.79 -2.81
N VAL A 88 -7.85 0.57 -3.10
CA VAL A 88 -8.31 -0.37 -2.09
C VAL A 88 -7.63 -1.71 -2.31
N SER A 89 -6.87 -2.14 -1.31
CA SER A 89 -6.14 -3.42 -1.28
C SER A 89 -6.84 -4.41 -0.36
N VAL A 90 -7.17 -5.59 -0.88
CA VAL A 90 -7.72 -6.71 -0.10
C VAL A 90 -6.78 -7.90 -0.13
N HIS A 91 -6.54 -8.54 1.01
CA HIS A 91 -5.68 -9.70 1.09
C HIS A 91 -6.30 -10.92 0.40
N TYR A 92 -5.49 -11.58 -0.45
CA TYR A 92 -5.84 -12.88 -1.05
C TYR A 92 -6.24 -13.89 0.04
N GLU A 93 -5.48 -13.90 1.13
CA GLU A 93 -5.63 -14.86 2.24
C GLU A 93 -6.90 -14.61 3.08
N ALA A 94 -7.47 -13.41 3.01
CA ALA A 94 -8.67 -13.03 3.76
C ALA A 94 -9.96 -13.14 2.95
N ALA A 95 -9.87 -13.24 1.62
CA ALA A 95 -11.02 -13.21 0.72
C ALA A 95 -11.40 -14.61 0.23
N CYS A 96 -12.43 -15.22 0.80
CA CYS A 96 -12.92 -16.55 0.36
C CYS A 96 -13.29 -16.59 -1.13
N HIS A 97 -13.85 -15.49 -1.65
CA HIS A 97 -14.23 -15.34 -3.06
C HIS A 97 -13.57 -14.10 -3.64
N LEU A 98 -12.23 -14.13 -3.80
CA LEU A 98 -11.44 -12.98 -4.20
C LEU A 98 -11.97 -12.30 -5.46
N GLN A 99 -12.23 -13.02 -6.54
CA GLN A 99 -12.70 -12.45 -7.81
C GLN A 99 -13.99 -11.63 -7.61
N ARG A 100 -14.97 -12.15 -6.85
CA ARG A 100 -16.21 -11.42 -6.54
C ARG A 100 -15.92 -10.13 -5.75
N THR A 101 -15.00 -10.19 -4.79
CA THR A 101 -14.62 -9.03 -3.97
C THR A 101 -13.99 -7.94 -4.83
N LEU A 102 -13.09 -8.31 -5.75
CA LEU A 102 -12.45 -7.38 -6.70
C LEU A 102 -13.48 -6.75 -7.65
N ALA A 103 -14.40 -7.55 -8.19
CA ALA A 103 -15.48 -7.05 -9.06
C ALA A 103 -16.36 -6.02 -8.35
N CYS A 104 -16.75 -6.29 -7.09
CA CYS A 104 -17.51 -5.33 -6.27
C CYS A 104 -16.74 -4.02 -6.02
N LEU A 105 -15.43 -4.06 -5.88
CA LEU A 105 -14.60 -2.84 -5.76
C LEU A 105 -14.54 -2.07 -7.07
N LYS A 106 -14.37 -2.76 -8.20
CA LYS A 106 -14.40 -2.11 -9.53
C LYS A 106 -15.72 -1.39 -9.81
N GLU A 107 -16.85 -1.95 -9.40
CA GLU A 107 -18.17 -1.31 -9.52
C GLU A 107 -18.25 0.02 -8.74
N GLN A 108 -17.45 0.20 -7.69
CA GLN A 108 -17.35 1.45 -6.93
C GLN A 108 -16.40 2.48 -7.55
N GLY A 109 -15.70 2.12 -8.63
CA GLY A 109 -14.81 3.01 -9.38
C GLY A 109 -13.47 3.30 -8.71
N VAL A 110 -13.07 2.51 -7.72
CA VAL A 110 -11.77 2.59 -7.05
C VAL A 110 -10.68 1.90 -7.88
N THR A 111 -9.42 2.19 -7.60
CA THR A 111 -8.26 1.44 -8.09
C THR A 111 -8.11 0.18 -7.24
N VAL A 112 -8.19 -0.99 -7.84
CA VAL A 112 -8.34 -2.27 -7.14
C VAL A 112 -7.02 -3.02 -7.05
N PHE A 113 -6.58 -3.32 -5.83
CA PHE A 113 -5.36 -4.10 -5.58
C PHE A 113 -5.67 -5.41 -4.83
N ALA A 114 -4.91 -6.46 -5.14
CA ALA A 114 -4.81 -7.64 -4.30
C ALA A 114 -3.52 -7.58 -3.47
N ALA A 115 -3.65 -7.75 -2.16
CA ALA A 115 -2.51 -7.82 -1.24
C ALA A 115 -2.10 -9.28 -1.00
N LEU A 116 -0.78 -9.52 -0.93
CA LEU A 116 -0.19 -10.84 -0.69
C LEU A 116 0.81 -10.80 0.46
N ASN A 117 0.62 -11.68 1.45
CA ASN A 117 1.58 -11.92 2.52
C ASN A 117 2.94 -12.41 1.96
N PRO A 118 4.05 -12.26 2.71
CA PRO A 118 5.38 -12.60 2.20
C PRO A 118 5.50 -14.01 1.62
N ALA A 119 4.85 -15.01 2.23
CA ALA A 119 4.93 -16.41 1.82
C ALA A 119 3.94 -16.81 0.71
N THR A 120 2.98 -15.96 0.36
CA THR A 120 1.93 -16.26 -0.63
C THR A 120 2.47 -16.07 -2.05
N SER A 121 2.33 -17.10 -2.89
CA SER A 121 2.79 -17.05 -4.28
C SER A 121 1.99 -16.06 -5.12
N VAL A 122 2.68 -15.28 -5.97
CA VAL A 122 2.06 -14.34 -6.92
C VAL A 122 1.26 -15.07 -8.03
N GLU A 123 1.60 -16.30 -8.35
CA GLU A 123 0.88 -17.13 -9.34
C GLU A 123 -0.60 -17.38 -8.99
N LEU A 124 -0.97 -17.22 -7.71
CA LEU A 124 -2.36 -17.34 -7.26
C LEU A 124 -3.27 -16.24 -7.82
N LEU A 125 -2.71 -15.13 -8.27
CA LEU A 125 -3.45 -14.02 -8.88
C LEU A 125 -3.71 -14.22 -10.39
N ARG A 126 -3.13 -15.24 -11.01
CA ARG A 126 -3.14 -15.43 -12.47
C ARG A 126 -4.53 -15.38 -13.11
N TYR A 127 -5.56 -15.85 -12.42
CA TYR A 127 -6.92 -15.93 -12.95
C TYR A 127 -7.80 -14.72 -12.58
N VAL A 128 -7.23 -13.72 -11.92
CA VAL A 128 -7.94 -12.50 -11.52
C VAL A 128 -7.21 -11.22 -11.96
N LEU A 129 -6.17 -11.32 -12.80
CA LEU A 129 -5.38 -10.18 -13.25
C LEU A 129 -6.23 -9.13 -13.98
N ASP A 130 -7.21 -9.54 -14.77
CA ASP A 130 -8.11 -8.63 -15.49
C ASP A 130 -9.03 -7.82 -14.54
N ASP A 131 -9.21 -8.29 -13.29
CA ASP A 131 -9.96 -7.61 -12.24
C ASP A 131 -9.09 -6.69 -11.38
N LEU A 132 -7.77 -6.62 -11.64
CA LEU A 132 -6.80 -5.87 -10.85
C LEU A 132 -6.25 -4.66 -11.62
N ASP A 133 -5.92 -3.61 -10.88
CA ASP A 133 -5.13 -2.48 -11.35
C ASP A 133 -3.71 -2.52 -10.75
N GLY A 134 -3.51 -3.29 -9.67
CA GLY A 134 -2.22 -3.49 -9.04
C GLY A 134 -2.15 -4.64 -8.04
N VAL A 135 -0.94 -4.90 -7.56
CA VAL A 135 -0.64 -5.90 -6.53
C VAL A 135 0.14 -5.24 -5.40
N LEU A 136 -0.37 -5.36 -4.17
CA LEU A 136 0.35 -4.97 -2.96
C LEU A 136 1.14 -6.17 -2.42
N LEU A 137 2.44 -6.04 -2.34
CA LEU A 137 3.34 -7.06 -1.81
C LEU A 137 3.82 -6.69 -0.40
N MET A 138 3.41 -7.48 0.59
CA MET A 138 3.96 -7.35 1.93
C MET A 138 5.42 -7.78 1.95
N THR A 139 6.31 -6.93 2.43
CA THR A 139 7.74 -7.24 2.61
C THR A 139 8.10 -7.59 4.05
N VAL A 140 7.12 -7.48 4.94
CA VAL A 140 7.10 -7.96 6.33
C VAL A 140 5.80 -8.74 6.56
N ASN A 141 5.68 -9.46 7.66
CA ASN A 141 4.37 -9.98 8.06
C ASN A 141 3.47 -8.81 8.51
N PRO A 142 2.21 -8.72 8.03
CA PRO A 142 1.33 -7.61 8.38
C PRO A 142 1.01 -7.57 9.89
N GLY A 143 0.61 -6.38 10.38
CA GLY A 143 0.13 -6.18 11.75
C GLY A 143 0.91 -5.17 12.58
N PHE A 144 2.22 -4.98 12.36
CA PHE A 144 3.04 -4.08 13.15
C PHE A 144 4.09 -3.34 12.32
N ALA A 145 4.28 -2.05 12.62
CA ALA A 145 5.38 -1.27 12.06
C ALA A 145 6.75 -1.66 12.67
N GLY A 146 7.84 -1.23 12.04
CA GLY A 146 9.20 -1.36 12.58
C GLY A 146 9.87 -2.73 12.39
N GLN A 147 9.25 -3.67 11.68
CA GLN A 147 9.83 -4.97 11.34
C GLN A 147 10.95 -4.83 10.29
N LYS A 148 11.85 -5.82 10.22
CA LYS A 148 12.85 -5.92 9.15
C LYS A 148 12.25 -6.58 7.92
N ALA A 149 12.59 -6.08 6.73
CA ALA A 149 12.18 -6.70 5.47
C ALA A 149 12.67 -8.15 5.38
N ILE A 150 11.80 -9.03 4.91
CA ILE A 150 12.12 -10.43 4.63
C ILE A 150 12.91 -10.47 3.32
N PRO A 151 14.17 -10.96 3.29
CA PRO A 151 15.04 -10.84 2.10
C PRO A 151 14.44 -11.44 0.82
N ALA A 152 13.70 -12.54 0.92
CA ALA A 152 13.07 -13.22 -0.21
C ALA A 152 12.00 -12.36 -0.92
N THR A 153 11.47 -11.31 -0.25
CA THR A 153 10.43 -10.46 -0.85
C THR A 153 10.95 -9.56 -1.97
N ILE A 154 12.25 -9.26 -2.00
CA ILE A 154 12.87 -8.54 -3.14
C ILE A 154 12.80 -9.39 -4.42
N GLU A 155 13.07 -10.70 -4.30
CA GLU A 155 12.91 -11.63 -5.43
C GLU A 155 11.43 -11.74 -5.83
N LYS A 156 10.53 -11.83 -4.85
CA LYS A 156 9.08 -11.86 -5.10
C LYS A 156 8.59 -10.63 -5.89
N ILE A 157 9.12 -9.42 -5.63
CA ILE A 157 8.80 -8.22 -6.42
C ILE A 157 9.21 -8.43 -7.89
N ARG A 158 10.42 -8.96 -8.12
CA ARG A 158 10.92 -9.24 -9.47
C ARG A 158 10.06 -10.31 -10.18
N ASP A 159 9.74 -11.39 -9.50
CA ASP A 159 8.89 -12.47 -10.03
C ASP A 159 7.51 -11.94 -10.39
N THR A 160 6.94 -11.06 -9.56
CA THR A 160 5.67 -10.40 -9.84
C THR A 160 5.75 -9.57 -11.12
N ARG A 161 6.76 -8.72 -11.29
CA ARG A 161 6.93 -7.93 -12.51
C ARG A 161 7.06 -8.81 -13.75
N LEU A 162 7.87 -9.85 -13.67
CA LEU A 162 8.05 -10.81 -14.77
C LEU A 162 6.75 -11.59 -15.09
N MET A 163 5.98 -11.96 -14.08
CA MET A 163 4.68 -12.61 -14.26
C MET A 163 3.69 -11.69 -14.97
N LEU A 164 3.59 -10.43 -14.53
CA LEU A 164 2.72 -9.42 -15.13
C LEU A 164 3.09 -9.14 -16.60
N GLU A 165 4.37 -9.00 -16.91
CA GLU A 165 4.86 -8.84 -18.29
C GLU A 165 4.48 -10.04 -19.18
N LYS A 166 4.71 -11.27 -18.69
CA LYS A 166 4.39 -12.52 -19.42
C LYS A 166 2.89 -12.74 -19.65
N THR A 167 2.06 -12.19 -18.76
CA THR A 167 0.59 -12.35 -18.84
C THR A 167 -0.11 -11.18 -19.53
N GLY A 168 0.65 -10.21 -20.08
CA GLY A 168 0.08 -9.11 -20.85
C GLY A 168 -0.34 -7.88 -20.02
N HIS A 169 0.11 -7.79 -18.76
CA HIS A 169 -0.20 -6.69 -17.84
C HIS A 169 1.05 -5.89 -17.42
N PRO A 170 1.93 -5.45 -18.37
CA PRO A 170 3.22 -4.83 -18.03
C PRO A 170 3.10 -3.52 -17.24
N ASP A 171 1.97 -2.82 -17.39
CA ASP A 171 1.71 -1.52 -16.77
C ASP A 171 0.95 -1.62 -15.43
N MET A 172 0.59 -2.84 -14.98
CA MET A 172 -0.04 -3.05 -13.68
C MET A 172 0.88 -2.60 -12.55
N TRP A 173 0.33 -1.88 -11.58
CA TRP A 173 1.09 -1.34 -10.46
C TRP A 173 1.58 -2.43 -9.51
N ILE A 174 2.80 -2.29 -9.01
CA ILE A 174 3.33 -3.07 -7.90
C ILE A 174 3.59 -2.13 -6.74
N GLU A 175 2.83 -2.29 -5.67
CA GLU A 175 3.01 -1.61 -4.42
C GLU A 175 3.78 -2.49 -3.43
N VAL A 176 4.59 -1.87 -2.58
CA VAL A 176 5.39 -2.56 -1.55
C VAL A 176 5.14 -1.94 -0.19
N ASP A 177 4.82 -2.79 0.78
CA ASP A 177 4.61 -2.39 2.16
C ASP A 177 5.46 -3.22 3.13
N GLY A 178 6.15 -2.50 4.00
CA GLY A 178 7.02 -3.03 5.05
C GLY A 178 8.49 -2.68 4.86
N ASN A 179 9.08 -2.04 5.86
CA ASN A 179 10.50 -1.66 5.93
C ASN A 179 11.06 -0.99 4.65
N VAL A 180 10.30 -0.07 4.08
CA VAL A 180 10.74 0.77 2.96
C VAL A 180 11.75 1.80 3.49
N SER A 181 12.95 1.33 3.85
CA SER A 181 14.11 2.19 4.17
C SER A 181 14.70 2.77 2.88
N LEU A 182 15.54 3.80 2.99
CA LEU A 182 16.21 4.39 1.82
C LEU A 182 17.00 3.35 1.02
N GLU A 183 17.67 2.40 1.71
CA GLU A 183 18.39 1.31 1.06
C GLU A 183 17.46 0.31 0.37
N ASN A 184 16.39 -0.10 1.07
CA ASN A 184 15.43 -1.07 0.53
C ASN A 184 14.62 -0.47 -0.63
N ALA A 185 14.26 0.81 -0.58
CA ALA A 185 13.57 1.50 -1.66
C ALA A 185 14.31 1.40 -2.99
N VAL A 186 15.65 1.57 -2.98
CA VAL A 186 16.50 1.35 -4.17
C VAL A 186 16.37 -0.07 -4.70
N LYS A 187 16.44 -1.09 -3.80
CA LYS A 187 16.36 -2.50 -4.18
C LYS A 187 14.99 -2.88 -4.72
N MET A 188 13.93 -2.40 -4.03
CA MET A 188 12.54 -2.65 -4.40
C MET A 188 12.21 -2.01 -5.75
N ARG A 189 12.69 -0.77 -6.01
CA ARG A 189 12.51 -0.10 -7.30
C ARG A 189 13.20 -0.88 -8.44
N ARG A 190 14.44 -1.29 -8.24
CA ARG A 190 15.16 -2.13 -9.21
C ARG A 190 14.51 -3.48 -9.47
N ALA A 191 13.78 -4.00 -8.50
CA ALA A 191 13.02 -5.24 -8.64
C ALA A 191 11.69 -5.03 -9.38
N GLY A 192 11.23 -3.78 -9.57
CA GLY A 192 10.02 -3.46 -10.34
C GLY A 192 8.87 -2.86 -9.54
N ALA A 193 9.09 -2.44 -8.27
CA ALA A 193 8.07 -1.74 -7.49
C ALA A 193 7.81 -0.33 -8.03
N ASP A 194 6.56 0.12 -7.95
CA ASP A 194 6.08 1.41 -8.44
C ASP A 194 5.55 2.30 -7.31
N ILE A 195 4.87 1.74 -6.29
CA ILE A 195 4.30 2.48 -5.16
C ILE A 195 4.99 2.01 -3.88
N PHE A 196 5.39 2.96 -3.04
CA PHE A 196 6.22 2.72 -1.87
C PHE A 196 5.51 3.20 -0.60
N VAL A 197 5.14 2.26 0.28
CA VAL A 197 4.53 2.60 1.57
C VAL A 197 5.60 3.11 2.52
N GLY A 198 5.60 4.43 2.74
CA GLY A 198 6.58 5.12 3.58
C GLY A 198 6.22 5.03 5.06
N GLY A 199 6.93 4.18 5.82
CA GLY A 199 6.78 4.02 7.28
C GLY A 199 7.97 4.58 8.07
N THR A 200 8.15 4.06 9.28
CA THR A 200 9.23 4.48 10.23
C THR A 200 10.64 4.21 9.73
N ALA A 201 10.82 3.28 8.78
CA ALA A 201 12.13 2.92 8.25
C ALA A 201 12.70 3.96 7.27
N GLY A 202 11.86 4.74 6.57
CA GLY A 202 12.32 5.63 5.51
C GLY A 202 11.73 7.05 5.53
N LEU A 203 10.56 7.24 6.13
CA LEU A 203 9.84 8.51 6.03
C LEU A 203 9.61 9.17 7.39
N PHE A 204 9.03 8.45 8.36
CA PHE A 204 8.72 8.97 9.68
C PHE A 204 9.87 8.75 10.64
N ARG A 205 10.25 9.80 11.37
CA ARG A 205 11.22 9.75 12.46
C ARG A 205 10.51 10.20 13.74
N ASP A 206 10.38 9.32 14.72
CA ASP A 206 9.65 9.58 15.97
C ASP A 206 8.21 10.09 15.73
N GLY A 207 7.51 9.49 14.76
CA GLY A 207 6.14 9.86 14.38
C GLY A 207 6.04 11.13 13.53
N GLN A 208 7.16 11.80 13.24
CA GLN A 208 7.19 13.05 12.49
C GLN A 208 7.76 12.85 11.08
N VAL A 209 7.28 13.68 10.16
CA VAL A 209 7.77 13.78 8.79
C VAL A 209 8.31 15.19 8.53
N THR A 210 9.28 15.30 7.62
CA THR A 210 9.85 16.57 7.18
C THR A 210 9.96 16.64 5.66
N ASP A 211 10.04 17.85 5.09
CA ASP A 211 10.35 18.02 3.66
C ASP A 211 11.61 17.26 3.25
N GLN A 212 12.59 17.18 4.16
CA GLN A 212 13.85 16.47 3.90
C GLN A 212 13.63 14.96 3.84
N SER A 213 12.87 14.36 4.78
CA SER A 213 12.63 12.92 4.77
C SER A 213 11.85 12.46 3.53
N VAL A 214 10.89 13.30 3.06
CA VAL A 214 10.19 13.03 1.79
C VAL A 214 11.14 13.07 0.59
N ARG A 215 12.00 14.11 0.52
CA ARG A 215 13.00 14.21 -0.57
C ARG A 215 13.98 13.05 -0.55
N GLU A 216 14.52 12.69 0.61
CA GLU A 216 15.46 11.57 0.77
C GLU A 216 14.86 10.24 0.28
N LEU A 217 13.60 9.97 0.62
CA LEU A 217 12.92 8.76 0.15
C LEU A 217 12.70 8.81 -1.37
N ARG A 218 12.20 9.93 -1.91
CA ARG A 218 11.99 10.10 -3.36
C ARG A 218 13.28 9.94 -4.16
N GLU A 219 14.39 10.53 -3.69
CA GLU A 219 15.71 10.37 -4.31
C GLU A 219 16.24 8.93 -4.21
N ALA A 220 15.97 8.24 -3.09
CA ALA A 220 16.33 6.84 -2.95
C ALA A 220 15.59 5.97 -3.99
N ILE A 221 14.29 6.18 -4.16
CA ILE A 221 13.48 5.49 -5.17
C ILE A 221 14.04 5.78 -6.58
N GLN A 222 14.31 7.05 -6.92
CA GLN A 222 14.87 7.44 -8.22
C GLN A 222 16.22 6.77 -8.53
N ARG A 223 17.08 6.57 -7.52
CA ARG A 223 18.36 5.82 -7.70
C ARG A 223 18.14 4.34 -8.05
N GLY A 224 16.94 3.83 -7.89
CA GLY A 224 16.55 2.48 -8.30
C GLY A 224 16.06 2.39 -9.77
N GLU A 225 15.84 3.52 -10.42
CA GLU A 225 15.45 3.57 -11.85
C GLU A 225 16.66 3.25 -12.74
#